data_eecb8a36a1239ff18ba4163fe6d5188d
#
_entry.id   eecb8a36a1239ff18ba4163fe6d5188d
#
_cell.length_a   1.000
_cell.length_b   1.000
_cell.length_c   1.000
_cell.angle_alpha   90.00
_cell.angle_beta   90.00
_cell.angle_gamma   90.00
#
_symmetry.space_group_name_H-M   'P 1'
#
loop_
_entity.id
_entity.type
_entity.pdbx_description
1 polymer ?
#
loop_
_entity_poly.entity_id
_entity_poly.type
_entity_poly.pdbx_seq_one_letter_code
_entity_poly.pdbx_strand_id
1 'polypeptide(L)'
;MLLSTPGLVLHTTPYSESSVVAKVFTRQLGVRSYIIKGVRGRGGRVKQNLLQPLSSLDMVVYNNEKTDLNYIKELSPRHPLSTTHYPLPAQNALRFFMTEVLYKALREAEPMPALFDYVEDTTSDLRPPTSDLPVCFLLTVARHLGVEPLDNYSSREPLFDLQEGRFVSTPTETTLSPELSSLLHEYHHSSLITHHSSLDERTALIDSLLSYYHLHLSGFSHFHSHEILHTILK
;
A
#
# COMPACT_ATOMS: atom_id res chain seq x y z
N MET A 1 10.11 23.95 12.51
CA MET A 1 9.03 24.68 11.81
C MET A 1 7.72 23.94 12.02
N LEU A 2 6.58 24.64 12.17
CA LEU A 2 5.27 23.98 12.17
C LEU A 2 4.76 23.87 10.74
N LEU A 3 4.24 22.70 10.39
CA LEU A 3 3.67 22.42 9.07
C LEU A 3 2.34 21.66 9.23
N SER A 4 1.35 22.03 8.42
CA SER A 4 0.10 21.28 8.28
C SER A 4 0.20 20.36 7.08
N THR A 5 -0.08 19.07 7.28
CA THR A 5 -0.01 18.05 6.23
C THR A 5 -0.99 16.93 6.49
N PRO A 6 -1.72 16.44 5.48
CA PRO A 6 -2.42 15.17 5.60
C PRO A 6 -1.43 14.00 5.66
N GLY A 7 -1.86 12.92 6.33
CA GLY A 7 -1.05 11.72 6.50
C GLY A 7 -1.87 10.45 6.57
N LEU A 8 -1.31 9.35 6.07
CA LEU A 8 -1.85 8.00 6.14
C LEU A 8 -1.00 7.16 7.09
N VAL A 9 -1.63 6.55 8.07
CA VAL A 9 -0.93 5.74 9.07
C VAL A 9 -0.47 4.42 8.44
N LEU A 10 0.85 4.16 8.46
CA LEU A 10 1.42 2.91 7.97
C LEU A 10 1.73 1.92 9.09
N HIS A 11 2.24 2.40 10.22
CA HIS A 11 2.64 1.52 11.31
C HIS A 11 2.64 2.26 12.64
N THR A 12 2.35 1.54 13.73
CA THR A 12 2.43 2.10 15.08
C THR A 12 3.17 1.15 16.01
N THR A 13 4.08 1.70 16.80
CA THR A 13 4.85 0.95 17.81
C THR A 13 4.69 1.59 19.18
N PRO A 14 4.45 0.84 20.26
CA PRO A 14 4.49 1.38 21.60
C PRO A 14 5.84 2.04 21.90
N TYR A 15 5.81 3.26 22.48
CA TYR A 15 7.02 4.02 22.79
C TYR A 15 7.21 4.22 24.30
N SER A 16 6.13 4.55 25.01
CA SER A 16 6.12 4.68 26.46
C SER A 16 4.76 4.20 27.01
N GLU A 17 4.53 4.34 28.32
CA GLU A 17 3.27 3.95 28.95
C GLU A 17 2.04 4.58 28.27
N SER A 18 2.14 5.82 27.80
CA SER A 18 1.02 6.57 27.20
C SER A 18 1.24 7.00 25.75
N SER A 19 2.43 6.74 25.17
CA SER A 19 2.80 7.25 23.84
C SER A 19 3.07 6.11 22.85
N VAL A 20 2.90 6.41 21.57
CA VAL A 20 3.28 5.55 20.45
C VAL A 20 4.15 6.32 19.47
N VAL A 21 4.99 5.62 18.72
CA VAL A 21 5.60 6.11 17.49
C VAL A 21 4.73 5.64 16.35
N ALA A 22 4.27 6.57 15.53
CA ALA A 22 3.54 6.28 14.29
C ALA A 22 4.43 6.59 13.09
N LYS A 23 4.60 5.62 12.18
CA LYS A 23 5.15 5.84 10.85
C LYS A 23 4.02 6.23 9.93
N VAL A 24 4.11 7.42 9.34
CA VAL A 24 3.04 8.03 8.58
C VAL A 24 3.55 8.43 7.20
N PHE A 25 2.84 8.04 6.15
CA PHE A 25 3.04 8.57 4.82
C PHE A 25 2.31 9.91 4.74
N THR A 26 3.05 10.99 4.59
CA THR A 26 2.53 12.34 4.51
C THR A 26 2.58 12.87 3.08
N ARG A 27 1.61 13.69 2.71
CA ARG A 27 1.53 14.23 1.35
C ARG A 27 2.71 15.15 1.01
N GLN A 28 3.17 15.98 1.98
CA GLN A 28 4.22 16.99 1.75
C GLN A 28 5.62 16.57 2.19
N LEU A 29 5.75 15.60 3.10
CA LEU A 29 7.04 15.26 3.72
C LEU A 29 7.49 13.82 3.42
N GLY A 30 6.72 13.05 2.62
CA GLY A 30 6.97 11.64 2.43
C GLY A 30 6.72 10.82 3.70
N VAL A 31 7.42 9.72 3.88
CA VAL A 31 7.28 8.87 5.07
C VAL A 31 8.10 9.43 6.22
N ARG A 32 7.44 9.67 7.38
CA ARG A 32 8.05 10.21 8.60
C ARG A 32 7.55 9.48 9.83
N SER A 33 8.39 9.48 10.88
CA SER A 33 8.05 8.92 12.19
C SER A 33 7.69 10.01 13.18
N TYR A 34 6.57 9.84 13.89
CA TYR A 34 6.05 10.81 14.83
C TYR A 34 5.75 10.21 16.18
N ILE A 35 6.11 10.91 17.27
CA ILE A 35 5.66 10.58 18.62
C ILE A 35 4.28 11.18 18.84
N ILE A 36 3.31 10.34 19.21
CA ILE A 36 1.95 10.72 19.56
C ILE A 36 1.72 10.43 21.05
N LYS A 37 1.51 11.47 21.84
CA LYS A 37 1.32 11.37 23.28
C LYS A 37 -0.15 11.15 23.67
N GLY A 38 -0.38 10.46 24.79
CA GLY A 38 -1.71 10.27 25.37
C GLY A 38 -2.62 9.34 24.58
N VAL A 39 -2.05 8.37 23.87
CA VAL A 39 -2.81 7.36 23.09
C VAL A 39 -3.30 6.21 23.97
N ARG A 40 -2.52 5.84 25.00
CA ARG A 40 -2.71 4.64 25.84
C ARG A 40 -3.29 4.93 27.22
N GLY A 41 -3.66 6.19 27.54
CA GLY A 41 -4.19 6.59 28.84
C GLY A 41 -5.73 6.69 28.88
N ARG A 42 -6.29 7.14 30.01
CA ARG A 42 -7.71 7.49 30.14
C ARG A 42 -8.07 8.53 29.06
N GLY A 43 -9.04 8.22 28.19
CA GLY A 43 -9.38 9.04 27.00
C GLY A 43 -8.52 8.76 25.77
N GLY A 44 -7.48 7.94 25.85
CA GLY A 44 -6.61 7.58 24.71
C GLY A 44 -7.29 6.70 23.67
N ARG A 45 -8.44 6.06 23.98
CA ARG A 45 -9.17 5.16 23.06
C ARG A 45 -9.56 5.85 21.76
N VAL A 46 -9.96 7.13 21.81
CA VAL A 46 -10.29 7.91 20.60
C VAL A 46 -9.06 8.09 19.72
N LYS A 47 -7.91 8.46 20.30
CA LYS A 47 -6.66 8.59 19.55
C LYS A 47 -6.16 7.26 19.00
N GLN A 48 -6.36 6.16 19.72
CA GLN A 48 -5.98 4.81 19.24
C GLN A 48 -6.79 4.40 18.02
N ASN A 49 -8.09 4.75 17.96
CA ASN A 49 -8.94 4.48 16.81
C ASN A 49 -8.50 5.27 15.55
N LEU A 50 -7.88 6.44 15.74
CA LEU A 50 -7.33 7.23 14.64
C LEU A 50 -6.05 6.64 14.04
N LEU A 51 -5.40 5.71 14.75
CA LEU A 51 -4.11 5.14 14.36
C LEU A 51 -4.24 3.74 13.75
N GLN A 52 -5.38 3.45 13.17
CA GLN A 52 -5.58 2.21 12.40
C GLN A 52 -4.83 2.28 11.05
N PRO A 53 -4.46 1.13 10.47
CA PRO A 53 -3.83 1.08 9.15
C PRO A 53 -4.59 1.90 8.10
N LEU A 54 -3.87 2.75 7.36
CA LEU A 54 -4.39 3.68 6.34
C LEU A 54 -5.48 4.64 6.85
N SER A 55 -5.53 4.90 8.16
CA SER A 55 -6.34 6.04 8.64
C SER A 55 -5.79 7.33 8.07
N SER A 56 -6.68 8.12 7.44
CA SER A 56 -6.36 9.44 6.90
C SER A 56 -6.55 10.51 7.97
N LEU A 57 -5.51 11.29 8.20
CA LEU A 57 -5.38 12.25 9.30
C LEU A 57 -5.00 13.64 8.77
N ASP A 58 -5.62 14.67 9.33
CA ASP A 58 -5.09 16.04 9.26
C ASP A 58 -4.17 16.27 10.45
N MET A 59 -2.93 16.67 10.17
CA MET A 59 -1.89 16.80 11.18
C MET A 59 -1.23 18.17 11.14
N VAL A 60 -0.93 18.72 12.31
CA VAL A 60 0.03 19.82 12.48
C VAL A 60 1.26 19.24 13.16
N VAL A 61 2.39 19.27 12.46
CA VAL A 61 3.63 18.62 12.88
C VAL A 61 4.77 19.61 13.12
N TYR A 62 5.64 19.29 14.07
CA TYR A 62 6.94 19.95 14.19
C TYR A 62 7.91 19.29 13.20
N ASN A 63 8.13 19.93 12.03
CA ASN A 63 9.08 19.41 11.06
C ASN A 63 10.50 19.83 11.41
N ASN A 64 11.34 18.88 11.80
CA ASN A 64 12.77 19.04 11.99
C ASN A 64 13.51 18.02 11.10
N GLU A 65 14.11 18.48 10.04
CA GLU A 65 14.84 17.63 9.08
C GLU A 65 16.10 16.97 9.66
N LYS A 66 16.57 17.45 10.81
CA LYS A 66 17.75 16.91 11.50
C LYS A 66 17.45 15.69 12.36
N THR A 67 16.18 15.30 12.49
CA THR A 67 15.76 14.21 13.35
C THR A 67 14.79 13.29 12.60
N ASP A 68 15.00 11.98 12.72
CA ASP A 68 14.13 10.96 12.15
C ASP A 68 12.80 10.85 12.90
N LEU A 69 12.76 11.36 14.14
CA LEU A 69 11.62 11.27 15.02
C LEU A 69 11.11 12.67 15.39
N ASN A 70 9.92 12.99 14.92
CA ASN A 70 9.27 14.29 15.11
C ASN A 70 8.06 14.20 16.05
N TYR A 71 7.43 15.34 16.36
CA TYR A 71 6.24 15.40 17.22
C TYR A 71 5.04 15.91 16.44
N ILE A 72 3.87 15.35 16.74
CA ILE A 72 2.59 15.90 16.29
C ILE A 72 2.09 16.87 17.35
N LYS A 73 1.73 18.10 16.92
CA LYS A 73 1.09 19.11 17.75
C LYS A 73 -0.41 18.90 17.80
N GLU A 74 -1.03 18.72 16.63
CA GLU A 74 -2.47 18.56 16.46
C GLU A 74 -2.75 17.38 15.52
N LEU A 75 -3.80 16.63 15.82
CA LEU A 75 -4.20 15.43 15.09
C LEU A 75 -5.73 15.34 15.07
N SER A 76 -6.31 15.22 13.89
CA SER A 76 -7.73 14.98 13.68
C SER A 76 -7.99 14.02 12.53
N PRO A 77 -9.11 13.29 12.53
CA PRO A 77 -9.48 12.49 11.36
C PRO A 77 -9.81 13.41 10.19
N ARG A 78 -9.28 13.13 9.01
CA ARG A 78 -9.55 13.87 7.79
C ARG A 78 -10.93 13.53 7.20
N HIS A 79 -11.32 12.26 7.33
CA HIS A 79 -12.66 11.79 6.98
C HIS A 79 -13.41 11.42 8.27
N PRO A 80 -14.72 11.71 8.34
CA PRO A 80 -15.52 11.28 9.48
C PRO A 80 -15.35 9.77 9.69
N LEU A 81 -14.98 9.36 10.90
CA LEU A 81 -15.03 7.96 11.26
C LEU A 81 -16.50 7.53 11.14
N SER A 82 -16.82 6.74 10.13
CA SER A 82 -18.18 6.23 9.97
C SER A 82 -18.50 5.37 11.19
N THR A 83 -19.36 5.90 12.06
CA THR A 83 -19.80 5.20 13.27
C THR A 83 -20.79 4.09 12.98
N THR A 84 -21.25 3.96 11.73
CA THR A 84 -22.36 3.08 11.33
C THR A 84 -21.95 1.81 10.59
N HIS A 85 -20.71 1.72 10.10
CA HIS A 85 -20.24 0.52 9.42
C HIS A 85 -18.90 0.08 9.95
N TYR A 86 -18.86 -1.05 10.67
CA TYR A 86 -17.64 -1.81 10.85
C TYR A 86 -17.17 -2.27 9.47
N PRO A 87 -15.89 -2.02 9.10
CA PRO A 87 -15.37 -2.50 7.83
C PRO A 87 -15.57 -4.01 7.72
N LEU A 88 -16.03 -4.47 6.57
CA LEU A 88 -16.14 -5.91 6.32
C LEU A 88 -14.74 -6.56 6.44
N PRO A 89 -14.65 -7.85 6.82
CA PRO A 89 -13.37 -8.54 6.93
C PRO A 89 -12.48 -8.39 5.69
N ALA A 90 -13.08 -8.43 4.50
CA ALA A 90 -12.38 -8.23 3.24
C ALA A 90 -11.78 -6.81 3.08
N GLN A 91 -12.49 -5.78 3.53
CA GLN A 91 -11.96 -4.40 3.53
C GLN A 91 -10.79 -4.24 4.49
N ASN A 92 -10.84 -4.89 5.65
CA ASN A 92 -9.72 -4.87 6.60
C ASN A 92 -8.50 -5.62 6.06
N ALA A 93 -8.70 -6.79 5.47
CA ALA A 93 -7.61 -7.55 4.84
C ALA A 93 -6.93 -6.74 3.74
N LEU A 94 -7.72 -6.08 2.91
CA LEU A 94 -7.20 -5.21 1.85
C LEU A 94 -6.43 -4.00 2.42
N ARG A 95 -6.95 -3.35 3.49
CA ARG A 95 -6.22 -2.28 4.18
C ARG A 95 -4.89 -2.75 4.74
N PHE A 96 -4.85 -3.92 5.37
CA PHE A 96 -3.61 -4.51 5.88
C PHE A 96 -2.62 -4.80 4.75
N PHE A 97 -3.10 -5.38 3.65
CA PHE A 97 -2.30 -5.66 2.46
C PHE A 97 -1.68 -4.36 1.90
N MET A 98 -2.50 -3.36 1.60
CA MET A 98 -2.05 -2.08 1.07
C MET A 98 -1.09 -1.38 2.03
N THR A 99 -1.36 -1.44 3.34
CA THR A 99 -0.47 -0.87 4.37
C THR A 99 0.88 -1.54 4.35
N GLU A 100 0.94 -2.87 4.29
CA GLU A 100 2.21 -3.60 4.30
C GLU A 100 3.02 -3.33 3.03
N VAL A 101 2.37 -3.27 1.86
CA VAL A 101 3.02 -2.88 0.60
C VAL A 101 3.66 -1.50 0.73
N LEU A 102 2.90 -0.50 1.14
CA LEU A 102 3.41 0.88 1.30
C LEU A 102 4.50 0.97 2.38
N TYR A 103 4.31 0.31 3.52
CA TYR A 103 5.29 0.33 4.60
C TYR A 103 6.65 -0.22 4.18
N LYS A 104 6.66 -1.27 3.34
CA LYS A 104 7.87 -1.90 2.83
C LYS A 104 8.47 -1.19 1.62
N ALA A 105 7.61 -0.69 0.72
CA ALA A 105 8.05 -0.03 -0.50
C ALA A 105 8.52 1.42 -0.27
N LEU A 106 7.91 2.16 0.70
CA LEU A 106 8.15 3.58 0.95
C LEU A 106 9.08 3.81 2.16
N ARG A 107 10.22 3.16 2.25
CA ARG A 107 11.04 3.17 3.48
C ARG A 107 11.54 4.54 3.92
N GLU A 108 12.07 5.35 3.02
CA GLU A 108 12.62 6.70 3.26
C GLU A 108 12.21 7.63 2.12
N ALA A 109 10.98 7.44 1.65
CA ALA A 109 10.52 8.08 0.44
C ALA A 109 10.44 9.59 0.60
N GLU A 110 10.92 10.28 -0.42
CA GLU A 110 10.60 11.67 -0.68
C GLU A 110 9.07 11.86 -0.83
N PRO A 111 8.58 13.11 -0.75
CA PRO A 111 7.16 13.40 -0.99
C PRO A 111 6.70 12.85 -2.35
N MET A 112 5.62 12.08 -2.32
CA MET A 112 4.95 11.52 -3.51
C MET A 112 3.47 11.90 -3.48
N PRO A 113 3.11 13.17 -3.77
CA PRO A 113 1.72 13.65 -3.62
C PRO A 113 0.72 12.87 -4.46
N ALA A 114 1.08 12.51 -5.69
CA ALA A 114 0.19 11.76 -6.58
C ALA A 114 -0.10 10.34 -6.06
N LEU A 115 0.92 9.65 -5.50
CA LEU A 115 0.71 8.36 -4.86
C LEU A 115 -0.11 8.49 -3.57
N PHE A 116 0.14 9.55 -2.78
CA PHE A 116 -0.64 9.83 -1.58
C PHE A 116 -2.13 10.00 -1.92
N ASP A 117 -2.45 10.86 -2.89
CA ASP A 117 -3.81 11.16 -3.32
C ASP A 117 -4.50 9.88 -3.85
N TYR A 118 -3.82 9.07 -4.66
CA TYR A 118 -4.32 7.78 -5.13
C TYR A 118 -4.67 6.81 -3.97
N VAL A 119 -3.79 6.69 -2.99
CA VAL A 119 -4.02 5.80 -1.83
C VAL A 119 -5.17 6.33 -0.97
N GLU A 120 -5.23 7.63 -0.73
CA GLU A 120 -6.30 8.26 0.04
C GLU A 120 -7.67 8.05 -0.64
N ASP A 121 -7.77 8.30 -1.93
CA ASP A 121 -9.00 8.11 -2.71
C ASP A 121 -9.44 6.64 -2.70
N THR A 122 -8.51 5.72 -2.96
CA THR A 122 -8.77 4.27 -2.95
C THR A 122 -9.27 3.79 -1.58
N THR A 123 -8.73 4.32 -0.49
CA THR A 123 -9.08 3.89 0.88
C THR A 123 -10.31 4.57 1.45
N SER A 124 -10.71 5.73 0.91
CA SER A 124 -11.89 6.47 1.36
C SER A 124 -13.20 5.81 0.94
N ASP A 125 -13.22 5.12 -0.18
CA ASP A 125 -14.39 4.45 -0.75
C ASP A 125 -14.09 2.98 -1.11
N LEU A 126 -13.64 2.20 -0.14
CA LEU A 126 -13.52 0.75 -0.28
C LEU A 126 -14.92 0.10 -0.26
N ARG A 127 -15.76 0.42 -1.25
CA ARG A 127 -16.98 -0.36 -1.54
C ARG A 127 -16.58 -1.76 -1.93
N PRO A 128 -17.51 -2.75 -1.92
CA PRO A 128 -17.10 -4.16 -1.84
C PRO A 128 -15.85 -4.36 -2.69
N PRO A 129 -14.75 -4.81 -2.05
CA PRO A 129 -13.46 -4.83 -2.71
C PRO A 129 -13.61 -5.68 -3.96
N THR A 130 -13.35 -5.07 -5.10
CA THR A 130 -13.20 -5.86 -6.31
C THR A 130 -11.97 -6.73 -6.12
N SER A 131 -12.08 -7.98 -6.49
CA SER A 131 -10.98 -8.95 -6.39
C SER A 131 -9.72 -8.53 -7.19
N ASP A 132 -9.85 -7.52 -8.06
CA ASP A 132 -8.80 -6.98 -8.91
C ASP A 132 -8.02 -5.83 -8.26
N LEU A 133 -8.58 -5.21 -7.22
CA LEU A 133 -7.95 -4.06 -6.58
C LEU A 133 -6.52 -4.32 -6.08
N PRO A 134 -6.16 -5.49 -5.50
CA PRO A 134 -4.78 -5.77 -5.11
C PRO A 134 -3.80 -5.72 -6.27
N VAL A 135 -4.14 -6.28 -7.44
CA VAL A 135 -3.28 -6.25 -8.63
C VAL A 135 -3.13 -4.83 -9.15
N CYS A 136 -4.24 -4.11 -9.33
CA CYS A 136 -4.23 -2.71 -9.77
C CYS A 136 -3.43 -1.83 -8.81
N PHE A 137 -3.54 -2.06 -7.50
CA PHE A 137 -2.80 -1.33 -6.49
C PHE A 137 -1.30 -1.57 -6.61
N LEU A 138 -0.86 -2.83 -6.74
CA LEU A 138 0.55 -3.15 -6.93
C LEU A 138 1.10 -2.47 -8.19
N LEU A 139 0.44 -2.59 -9.33
CA LEU A 139 0.90 -1.97 -10.58
C LEU A 139 0.97 -0.44 -10.47
N THR A 140 -0.02 0.19 -9.83
CA THR A 140 -0.03 1.65 -9.64
C THR A 140 1.11 2.10 -8.70
N VAL A 141 1.35 1.38 -7.60
CA VAL A 141 2.46 1.70 -6.70
C VAL A 141 3.80 1.50 -7.42
N ALA A 142 3.98 0.40 -8.20
CA ALA A 142 5.19 0.16 -8.99
C ALA A 142 5.47 1.31 -9.98
N ARG A 143 4.42 1.82 -10.65
CA ARG A 143 4.51 2.98 -11.54
C ARG A 143 5.02 4.22 -10.82
N HIS A 144 4.45 4.55 -9.67
CA HIS A 144 4.89 5.71 -8.89
C HIS A 144 6.31 5.56 -8.34
N LEU A 145 6.78 4.34 -8.12
CA LEU A 145 8.15 4.05 -7.67
C LEU A 145 9.16 3.97 -8.83
N GLY A 146 8.71 4.07 -10.08
CA GLY A 146 9.56 3.98 -11.27
C GLY A 146 10.08 2.57 -11.58
N VAL A 147 9.41 1.54 -11.03
CA VAL A 147 9.72 0.12 -11.26
C VAL A 147 8.53 -0.61 -11.88
N GLU A 148 7.73 0.08 -12.67
CA GLU A 148 6.57 -0.53 -13.35
C GLU A 148 7.04 -1.62 -14.33
N PRO A 149 6.40 -2.81 -14.33
CA PRO A 149 6.61 -3.81 -15.37
C PRO A 149 6.46 -3.21 -16.77
N LEU A 150 7.39 -3.47 -17.67
CA LEU A 150 7.33 -2.93 -19.04
C LEU A 150 6.30 -3.72 -19.86
N ASP A 151 5.35 -3.02 -20.44
CA ASP A 151 4.34 -3.60 -21.32
C ASP A 151 4.79 -3.61 -22.78
N ASN A 152 5.70 -4.52 -23.11
CA ASN A 152 6.14 -4.80 -24.49
C ASN A 152 5.55 -6.12 -25.05
N TYR A 153 4.41 -6.58 -24.50
CA TYR A 153 3.76 -7.82 -24.90
C TYR A 153 3.52 -7.88 -26.42
N SER A 154 3.89 -9.02 -27.00
CA SER A 154 3.68 -9.28 -28.42
C SER A 154 3.64 -10.78 -28.72
N SER A 155 3.20 -11.18 -29.93
CA SER A 155 3.26 -12.58 -30.37
C SER A 155 4.68 -13.15 -30.43
N ARG A 156 5.72 -12.32 -30.43
CA ARG A 156 7.13 -12.74 -30.41
C ARG A 156 7.69 -12.77 -28.98
N GLU A 157 7.16 -11.98 -28.08
CA GLU A 157 7.58 -11.86 -26.68
C GLU A 157 6.32 -11.99 -25.79
N PRO A 158 5.77 -13.22 -25.65
CA PRO A 158 4.50 -13.40 -24.94
C PRO A 158 4.65 -13.71 -23.45
N LEU A 159 5.87 -13.93 -22.96
CA LEU A 159 6.13 -14.41 -21.60
C LEU A 159 6.77 -13.31 -20.75
N PHE A 160 6.18 -12.95 -19.62
CA PHE A 160 6.74 -11.93 -18.75
C PHE A 160 7.84 -12.53 -17.85
N ASP A 161 9.02 -11.93 -17.87
CA ASP A 161 10.14 -12.30 -17.00
C ASP A 161 10.21 -11.35 -15.79
N LEU A 162 10.09 -11.90 -14.59
CA LEU A 162 10.10 -11.13 -13.34
C LEU A 162 11.42 -10.43 -13.06
N GLN A 163 12.54 -11.04 -13.45
CA GLN A 163 13.87 -10.46 -13.21
C GLN A 163 14.21 -9.36 -14.22
N GLU A 164 13.85 -9.57 -15.52
CA GLU A 164 14.04 -8.57 -16.57
C GLU A 164 13.03 -7.43 -16.48
N GLY A 165 11.88 -7.67 -15.85
CA GLY A 165 10.78 -6.69 -15.76
C GLY A 165 10.08 -6.39 -17.09
N ARG A 166 10.14 -7.33 -18.06
CA ARG A 166 9.57 -7.19 -19.39
C ARG A 166 9.15 -8.52 -20.00
N PHE A 167 8.39 -8.46 -21.09
CA PHE A 167 8.05 -9.65 -21.85
C PHE A 167 9.24 -10.10 -22.73
N VAL A 168 9.40 -11.43 -22.84
CA VAL A 168 10.51 -12.10 -23.52
C VAL A 168 9.99 -13.20 -24.45
N SER A 169 10.83 -13.63 -25.40
CA SER A 169 10.53 -14.71 -26.34
C SER A 169 10.90 -16.11 -25.82
N THR A 170 11.86 -16.17 -24.91
CA THR A 170 12.41 -17.44 -24.42
C THR A 170 12.18 -17.52 -22.89
N PRO A 171 11.61 -18.63 -22.41
CA PRO A 171 11.38 -18.79 -20.96
C PRO A 171 12.68 -18.92 -20.19
N THR A 172 12.71 -18.33 -18.99
CA THR A 172 13.75 -18.41 -17.98
C THR A 172 13.18 -19.04 -16.71
N GLU A 173 13.99 -19.17 -15.65
CA GLU A 173 13.52 -19.64 -14.34
C GLU A 173 12.56 -18.63 -13.67
N THR A 174 12.60 -17.37 -14.07
CA THR A 174 11.78 -16.27 -13.51
C THR A 174 10.62 -15.88 -14.40
N THR A 175 10.36 -16.61 -15.47
CA THR A 175 9.29 -16.32 -16.42
C THR A 175 7.94 -16.82 -15.91
N LEU A 176 6.90 -15.97 -15.98
CA LEU A 176 5.52 -16.35 -15.69
C LEU A 176 4.97 -17.34 -16.74
N SER A 177 3.95 -18.09 -16.35
CA SER A 177 3.20 -18.90 -17.31
C SER A 177 2.56 -18.03 -18.40
N PRO A 178 2.23 -18.59 -19.57
CA PRO A 178 1.57 -17.85 -20.64
C PRO A 178 0.26 -17.18 -20.17
N GLU A 179 -0.53 -17.86 -19.35
CA GLU A 179 -1.79 -17.40 -18.82
C GLU A 179 -1.58 -16.15 -17.91
N LEU A 180 -0.64 -16.23 -16.94
CA LEU A 180 -0.31 -15.12 -16.04
C LEU A 180 0.34 -13.95 -16.79
N SER A 181 1.13 -14.23 -17.81
CA SER A 181 1.73 -13.20 -18.66
C SER A 181 0.66 -12.45 -19.47
N SER A 182 -0.30 -13.16 -20.05
CA SER A 182 -1.45 -12.56 -20.73
C SER A 182 -2.32 -11.75 -19.77
N LEU A 183 -2.59 -12.29 -18.57
CA LEU A 183 -3.36 -11.60 -17.55
C LEU A 183 -2.67 -10.31 -17.09
N LEU A 184 -1.35 -10.32 -16.89
CA LEU A 184 -0.59 -9.13 -16.55
C LEU A 184 -0.72 -8.05 -17.64
N HIS A 185 -0.58 -8.45 -18.91
CA HIS A 185 -0.77 -7.54 -20.05
C HIS A 185 -2.18 -6.93 -20.07
N GLU A 186 -3.23 -7.73 -19.81
CA GLU A 186 -4.59 -7.22 -19.72
C GLU A 186 -4.73 -6.13 -18.63
N TYR A 187 -4.14 -6.31 -17.45
CA TYR A 187 -4.17 -5.32 -16.37
C TYR A 187 -3.45 -4.01 -16.73
N HIS A 188 -2.48 -4.01 -17.64
CA HIS A 188 -1.87 -2.77 -18.14
C HIS A 188 -2.82 -1.93 -18.98
N HIS A 189 -3.76 -2.56 -19.69
CA HIS A 189 -4.66 -1.90 -20.66
C HIS A 189 -6.07 -1.63 -20.12
N SER A 190 -6.49 -2.32 -19.06
CA SER A 190 -7.84 -2.20 -18.53
C SER A 190 -7.93 -1.14 -17.45
N SER A 191 -8.63 -0.05 -17.79
CA SER A 191 -9.07 0.94 -16.79
C SER A 191 -10.39 0.54 -16.10
N LEU A 192 -11.10 -0.49 -16.59
CA LEU A 192 -12.38 -0.97 -16.08
C LEU A 192 -12.34 -2.49 -15.90
N ILE A 193 -12.59 -2.87 -14.70
CA ILE A 193 -12.49 -4.15 -14.05
C ILE A 193 -13.63 -5.08 -14.48
N THR A 194 -13.43 -5.82 -15.55
CA THR A 194 -14.22 -7.01 -15.86
C THR A 194 -13.29 -8.10 -16.42
N HIS A 195 -12.27 -8.45 -15.61
CA HIS A 195 -11.44 -9.58 -15.98
C HIS A 195 -12.21 -10.87 -15.72
N HIS A 196 -12.29 -11.73 -16.73
CA HIS A 196 -12.84 -13.09 -16.60
C HIS A 196 -11.87 -14.07 -15.93
N SER A 197 -10.79 -13.56 -15.31
CA SER A 197 -9.80 -14.38 -14.61
C SER A 197 -10.40 -15.02 -13.35
N SER A 198 -9.98 -16.23 -13.10
CA SER A 198 -10.34 -16.96 -11.87
C SER A 198 -9.68 -16.30 -10.63
N LEU A 199 -10.20 -16.63 -9.45
CA LEU A 199 -9.59 -16.19 -8.20
C LEU A 199 -8.16 -16.74 -8.05
N ASP A 200 -7.93 -17.97 -8.47
CA ASP A 200 -6.61 -18.62 -8.37
C ASP A 200 -5.58 -17.93 -9.27
N GLU A 201 -5.95 -17.52 -10.49
CA GLU A 201 -5.06 -16.76 -11.39
C GLU A 201 -4.72 -15.39 -10.81
N ARG A 202 -5.70 -14.67 -10.25
CA ARG A 202 -5.43 -13.38 -9.60
C ARG A 202 -4.53 -13.52 -8.38
N THR A 203 -4.75 -14.55 -7.58
CA THR A 203 -3.91 -14.87 -6.42
C THR A 203 -2.47 -15.14 -6.86
N ALA A 204 -2.28 -15.99 -7.88
CA ALA A 204 -0.97 -16.29 -8.43
C ALA A 204 -0.28 -15.05 -9.03
N LEU A 205 -1.04 -14.14 -9.65
CA LEU A 205 -0.50 -12.88 -10.17
C LEU A 205 -0.09 -11.93 -9.04
N ILE A 206 -0.85 -11.84 -7.94
CA ILE A 206 -0.46 -11.06 -6.75
C ILE A 206 0.87 -11.58 -6.19
N ASP A 207 1.02 -12.89 -6.02
CA ASP A 207 2.25 -13.51 -5.51
C ASP A 207 3.45 -13.26 -6.44
N SER A 208 3.20 -13.31 -7.75
CA SER A 208 4.20 -13.00 -8.77
C SER A 208 4.63 -11.52 -8.71
N LEU A 209 3.69 -10.59 -8.55
CA LEU A 209 4.00 -9.17 -8.42
C LEU A 209 4.71 -8.86 -7.09
N LEU A 210 4.40 -9.55 -6.00
CA LEU A 210 5.15 -9.41 -4.74
C LEU A 210 6.59 -9.93 -4.90
N SER A 211 6.79 -11.02 -5.65
CA SER A 211 8.12 -11.52 -6.02
C SER A 211 8.87 -10.52 -6.91
N TYR A 212 8.19 -9.90 -7.85
CA TYR A 212 8.70 -8.81 -8.66
C TYR A 212 9.18 -7.63 -7.80
N TYR A 213 8.39 -7.19 -6.83
CA TYR A 213 8.78 -6.14 -5.88
C TYR A 213 10.03 -6.54 -5.08
N HIS A 214 10.13 -7.80 -4.67
CA HIS A 214 11.32 -8.31 -3.97
C HIS A 214 12.59 -8.21 -4.82
N LEU A 215 12.49 -8.45 -6.14
CA LEU A 215 13.62 -8.35 -7.08
C LEU A 215 14.02 -6.91 -7.37
N HIS A 216 13.05 -6.00 -7.48
CA HIS A 216 13.28 -4.65 -7.97
C HIS A 216 13.35 -3.56 -6.89
N LEU A 217 12.87 -3.83 -5.66
CA LEU A 217 12.94 -2.87 -4.56
C LEU A 217 13.85 -3.39 -3.45
N SER A 218 14.94 -2.67 -3.20
CA SER A 218 15.88 -3.03 -2.14
C SER A 218 15.19 -3.10 -0.78
N GLY A 219 15.30 -4.27 -0.13
CA GLY A 219 14.76 -4.51 1.20
C GLY A 219 13.24 -4.74 1.28
N PHE A 220 12.55 -4.92 0.17
CA PHE A 220 11.20 -5.45 0.13
C PHE A 220 11.26 -6.97 0.36
N SER A 221 10.99 -7.43 1.57
CA SER A 221 11.11 -8.85 1.95
C SER A 221 10.06 -9.24 2.99
N HIS A 222 9.82 -10.55 3.13
CA HIS A 222 8.95 -11.15 4.15
C HIS A 222 7.56 -10.51 4.21
N PHE A 223 6.77 -10.70 3.16
CA PHE A 223 5.40 -10.23 3.05
C PHE A 223 4.44 -11.25 3.66
N HIS A 224 3.47 -10.81 4.49
CA HIS A 224 2.59 -11.70 5.26
C HIS A 224 1.10 -11.48 5.01
N SER A 225 0.67 -10.24 4.75
CA SER A 225 -0.77 -9.96 4.67
C SER A 225 -1.46 -10.52 3.43
N HIS A 226 -0.71 -10.97 2.41
CA HIS A 226 -1.28 -11.65 1.24
C HIS A 226 -1.95 -12.98 1.61
N GLU A 227 -1.42 -13.73 2.58
CA GLU A 227 -2.02 -14.98 3.06
C GLU A 227 -3.42 -14.75 3.66
N ILE A 228 -3.57 -13.65 4.43
CA ILE A 228 -4.85 -13.24 4.99
C ILE A 228 -5.81 -12.81 3.87
N LEU A 229 -5.31 -12.04 2.91
CA LEU A 229 -6.07 -11.60 1.75
C LEU A 229 -6.60 -12.78 0.94
N HIS A 230 -5.75 -13.76 0.64
CA HIS A 230 -6.13 -15.00 -0.07
C HIS A 230 -7.21 -15.80 0.66
N THR A 231 -7.16 -15.83 1.99
CA THR A 231 -8.15 -16.56 2.81
C THR A 231 -9.51 -15.88 2.79
N ILE A 232 -9.56 -14.56 2.70
CA ILE A 232 -10.79 -13.77 2.83
C ILE A 232 -11.46 -13.51 1.48
N LEU A 233 -10.69 -13.49 0.38
CA LEU A 233 -11.22 -13.32 -0.98
C LEU A 233 -11.79 -14.61 -1.58
N LYS A 234 -11.58 -15.78 -0.92
CA LYS A 234 -12.23 -17.05 -1.26
C LYS A 234 -13.70 -17.04 -0.87
#